data_5b72a33d4c84b7790cddb67a3886f374
#
_entry.id   5b72a33d4c84b7790cddb67a3886f374
#
_cell.length_a   1.000
_cell.length_b   1.000
_cell.length_c   1.000
_cell.angle_alpha   90.00
_cell.angle_beta   90.00
_cell.angle_gamma   90.00
#
_symmetry.space_group_name_H-M   'P 1'
#
loop_
_entity.id
_entity.type
_entity.pdbx_description
1 polymer ?
#
loop_
_entity_poly.entity_id
_entity_poly.type
_entity_poly.pdbx_seq_one_letter_code
_entity_poly.pdbx_strand_id
1 'polypeptide(L)'
;MDVDNGDFVTDTTRQYANPIAAVWNSENNRFEIGIPHNATYTPMMRVTTLSDGKTVKIGTLAEQNPDAGTTKQFTNKTYLMNNPQDITVTVKDVATDITKTYIVHVTRMSGDADLIELEPESGVVMKPTFDKDVHNYEIDVDTAVTKVTFDKITASNNATIKLMTSTSNGSKPVINHTSGNSFVFDNLTVGNNILKIEVTSEDRITTKTYTVTINRKIPDTDATLDDIRVVIGGKYYSLVPMFDRDITDYYFIVEGENINDINIEATPSSAASDVAYKIDGGSTTKGTSVTIKDGLTEKSTTEVAFNV
;
A
#
# COMPACT_ATOMS: atom_id res chain seq x y z
N MET A 1 12.67 -43.33 0.14
CA MET A 1 11.57 -43.39 1.12
C MET A 1 10.76 -42.15 0.90
N ASP A 2 9.60 -42.28 0.31
CA ASP A 2 8.67 -41.20 0.20
C ASP A 2 7.84 -41.20 1.48
N VAL A 3 7.92 -40.12 2.26
CA VAL A 3 6.88 -39.78 3.21
C VAL A 3 5.78 -39.21 2.34
N ASP A 4 4.96 -40.09 1.79
CA ASP A 4 3.83 -39.67 1.01
C ASP A 4 2.77 -39.14 1.96
N ASN A 5 2.52 -37.86 1.81
CA ASN A 5 1.32 -37.13 2.15
C ASN A 5 0.77 -37.39 3.54
N GLY A 6 1.04 -36.50 4.46
CA GLY A 6 0.22 -36.38 5.67
C GLY A 6 -1.22 -36.08 5.26
N ASP A 7 -2.07 -37.09 5.28
CA ASP A 7 -3.51 -36.90 5.14
C ASP A 7 -4.11 -36.59 6.50
N PHE A 8 -4.84 -35.49 6.56
CA PHE A 8 -5.62 -35.14 7.73
C PHE A 8 -7.10 -35.50 7.48
N VAL A 9 -7.62 -36.41 8.25
CA VAL A 9 -9.03 -36.88 8.12
C VAL A 9 -9.80 -36.39 9.34
N THR A 10 -10.88 -35.65 9.13
CA THR A 10 -11.72 -35.13 10.21
C THR A 10 -12.67 -36.18 10.77
N ASP A 11 -12.98 -37.20 9.97
CA ASP A 11 -13.91 -38.27 10.29
C ASP A 11 -13.51 -39.49 9.49
N THR A 12 -13.74 -40.69 10.02
CA THR A 12 -13.48 -41.97 9.35
C THR A 12 -14.28 -42.15 8.07
N THR A 13 -15.28 -41.32 7.83
CA THR A 13 -16.18 -41.36 6.67
C THR A 13 -15.90 -40.33 5.60
N ARG A 14 -15.01 -39.33 5.84
CA ARG A 14 -14.71 -38.28 4.88
C ARG A 14 -13.25 -38.38 4.37
N GLN A 15 -13.11 -38.68 3.10
CA GLN A 15 -11.86 -38.54 2.38
C GLN A 15 -11.64 -37.04 2.06
N TYR A 16 -10.50 -36.47 2.49
CA TYR A 16 -10.12 -35.15 2.05
C TYR A 16 -9.55 -35.20 0.65
N ALA A 17 -10.04 -34.31 -0.20
CA ALA A 17 -9.65 -34.25 -1.60
C ALA A 17 -8.19 -33.78 -1.81
N ASN A 18 -7.58 -33.14 -0.81
CA ASN A 18 -6.22 -32.60 -0.91
C ASN A 18 -5.39 -32.94 0.34
N PRO A 19 -4.63 -34.02 0.32
CA PRO A 19 -3.66 -34.33 1.38
C PRO A 19 -2.58 -33.24 1.45
N ILE A 20 -2.18 -32.87 2.68
CA ILE A 20 -1.07 -31.95 2.90
C ILE A 20 0.22 -32.75 2.87
N ALA A 21 1.08 -32.47 1.89
CA ALA A 21 2.37 -33.13 1.77
C ALA A 21 3.36 -32.58 2.81
N ALA A 22 4.10 -33.49 3.45
CA ALA A 22 5.28 -33.10 4.25
C ALA A 22 6.41 -32.67 3.32
N VAL A 23 7.02 -31.54 3.56
CA VAL A 23 8.12 -30.97 2.79
C VAL A 23 9.45 -31.23 3.49
N TRP A 24 10.44 -31.74 2.77
CA TRP A 24 11.77 -31.93 3.33
C TRP A 24 12.48 -30.58 3.52
N ASN A 25 12.89 -30.33 4.75
CA ASN A 25 13.73 -29.17 5.10
C ASN A 25 15.18 -29.67 5.31
N SER A 26 16.07 -29.31 4.38
CA SER A 26 17.48 -29.73 4.39
C SER A 26 18.30 -29.02 5.49
N GLU A 27 17.90 -27.81 5.90
CA GLU A 27 18.58 -27.05 6.95
C GLU A 27 18.37 -27.70 8.31
N ASN A 28 17.15 -28.15 8.57
CA ASN A 28 16.76 -28.77 9.83
C ASN A 28 16.82 -30.31 9.80
N ASN A 29 17.17 -30.90 8.65
CA ASN A 29 17.25 -32.35 8.42
C ASN A 29 15.97 -33.10 8.87
N ARG A 30 14.82 -32.55 8.55
CA ARG A 30 13.51 -33.09 8.92
C ARG A 30 12.45 -32.79 7.86
N PHE A 31 11.35 -33.52 7.93
CA PHE A 31 10.13 -33.16 7.20
C PHE A 31 9.30 -32.16 7.98
N GLU A 32 8.66 -31.21 7.29
CA GLU A 32 7.81 -30.18 7.89
C GLU A 32 6.41 -30.26 7.28
N ILE A 33 5.40 -30.08 8.12
CA ILE A 33 4.00 -30.09 7.73
C ILE A 33 3.24 -29.03 8.54
N GLY A 34 2.48 -28.16 7.84
CA GLY A 34 1.62 -27.18 8.45
C GLY A 34 0.15 -27.61 8.44
N ILE A 35 -0.53 -27.58 9.59
CA ILE A 35 -1.97 -27.78 9.69
C ILE A 35 -2.69 -26.42 9.76
N PRO A 36 -3.84 -26.25 9.05
CA PRO A 36 -4.62 -25.02 9.13
C PRO A 36 -5.02 -24.66 10.56
N HIS A 37 -5.11 -23.36 10.86
CA HIS A 37 -5.43 -22.86 12.21
C HIS A 37 -6.80 -23.33 12.71
N ASN A 38 -7.78 -23.46 11.82
CA ASN A 38 -9.15 -23.84 12.14
C ASN A 38 -9.41 -25.34 12.07
N ALA A 39 -8.37 -26.16 11.86
CA ALA A 39 -8.51 -27.60 11.82
C ALA A 39 -9.01 -28.15 13.17
N THR A 40 -10.17 -28.82 13.14
CA THR A 40 -10.81 -29.45 14.30
C THR A 40 -10.73 -30.97 14.25
N TYR A 41 -10.05 -31.51 13.25
CA TYR A 41 -9.94 -32.95 12.99
C TYR A 41 -8.69 -33.56 13.62
N THR A 42 -8.73 -34.88 13.79
CA THR A 42 -7.56 -35.65 14.21
C THR A 42 -6.67 -35.90 12.98
N PRO A 43 -5.42 -35.42 12.96
CA PRO A 43 -4.52 -35.68 11.85
C PRO A 43 -4.17 -37.16 11.73
N MET A 44 -4.08 -37.62 10.49
CA MET A 44 -3.69 -38.99 10.18
C MET A 44 -2.42 -38.92 9.29
N MET A 45 -1.33 -39.49 9.80
CA MET A 45 -0.10 -39.60 9.01
C MET A 45 -0.04 -40.89 8.26
N ARG A 46 0.33 -40.84 6.99
CA ARG A 46 0.57 -42.05 6.17
C ARG A 46 2.05 -42.18 5.85
N VAL A 47 2.58 -43.38 5.99
CA VAL A 47 3.94 -43.72 5.58
C VAL A 47 3.85 -44.93 4.67
N THR A 48 4.48 -44.82 3.51
CA THR A 48 4.56 -45.90 2.52
C THR A 48 6.00 -46.37 2.37
N THR A 49 6.22 -47.69 2.38
CA THR A 49 7.50 -48.29 2.10
C THR A 49 7.62 -48.65 0.61
N LEU A 50 8.82 -48.47 0.03
CA LEU A 50 9.06 -48.74 -1.40
C LEU A 50 9.36 -50.24 -1.68
N SER A 51 9.67 -51.02 -0.66
CA SER A 51 9.96 -52.43 -0.78
C SER A 51 9.45 -53.23 0.39
N ASP A 52 9.18 -54.51 0.19
CA ASP A 52 8.82 -55.46 1.22
C ASP A 52 9.93 -55.68 2.25
N GLY A 53 9.59 -56.35 3.35
CA GLY A 53 10.56 -56.66 4.41
C GLY A 53 10.97 -55.46 5.26
N LYS A 54 10.20 -54.41 5.25
CA LYS A 54 10.38 -53.22 6.13
C LYS A 54 9.33 -53.23 7.23
N THR A 55 9.74 -52.81 8.42
CA THR A 55 8.80 -52.43 9.48
C THR A 55 8.78 -50.94 9.71
N VAL A 56 7.66 -50.38 10.07
CA VAL A 56 7.47 -48.95 10.33
C VAL A 56 6.91 -48.75 11.72
N LYS A 57 7.56 -47.87 12.48
CA LYS A 57 7.07 -47.41 13.76
C LYS A 57 6.87 -45.89 13.69
N ILE A 58 5.68 -45.40 14.02
CA ILE A 58 5.32 -43.98 13.98
C ILE A 58 5.05 -43.52 15.42
N GLY A 59 5.88 -42.63 15.94
CA GLY A 59 5.79 -42.14 17.30
C GLY A 59 5.81 -43.27 18.33
N THR A 60 4.79 -43.32 19.17
CA THR A 60 4.63 -44.32 20.23
C THR A 60 3.82 -45.54 19.82
N LEU A 61 3.35 -45.63 18.57
CA LEU A 61 2.58 -46.78 18.08
C LEU A 61 3.44 -48.04 18.03
N ALA A 62 2.78 -49.18 18.06
CA ALA A 62 3.44 -50.49 17.84
C ALA A 62 4.06 -50.53 16.43
N GLU A 63 5.20 -51.20 16.33
CA GLU A 63 5.83 -51.49 15.05
C GLU A 63 4.92 -52.33 14.14
N GLN A 64 4.85 -51.96 12.88
CA GLN A 64 3.99 -52.59 11.89
C GLN A 64 4.82 -53.02 10.67
N ASN A 65 4.38 -54.10 10.03
CA ASN A 65 5.04 -54.65 8.85
C ASN A 65 4.14 -54.44 7.61
N PRO A 66 4.34 -53.34 6.87
CA PRO A 66 3.61 -53.08 5.62
C PRO A 66 4.24 -53.87 4.48
N ASP A 67 3.42 -54.35 3.55
CA ASP A 67 3.88 -54.77 2.23
C ASP A 67 4.36 -53.57 1.40
N ALA A 68 5.23 -53.79 0.42
CA ALA A 68 5.70 -52.72 -0.47
C ALA A 68 4.53 -52.00 -1.14
N GLY A 69 4.61 -50.69 -1.19
CA GLY A 69 3.54 -49.87 -1.73
C GLY A 69 2.31 -49.70 -0.84
N THR A 70 2.22 -50.41 0.29
CA THR A 70 1.12 -50.23 1.23
C THR A 70 1.33 -49.07 2.15
N THR A 71 0.27 -48.34 2.45
CA THR A 71 0.29 -47.17 3.32
C THR A 71 -0.09 -47.55 4.75
N LYS A 72 0.75 -47.18 5.72
CA LYS A 72 0.38 -47.30 7.14
C LYS A 72 -0.15 -45.96 7.64
N GLN A 73 -1.23 -46.08 8.43
CA GLN A 73 -1.93 -44.92 8.97
C GLN A 73 -1.63 -44.73 10.45
N PHE A 74 -1.44 -43.50 10.83
CA PHE A 74 -1.20 -43.10 12.20
C PHE A 74 -2.17 -41.98 12.58
N THR A 75 -2.93 -42.17 13.66
CA THR A 75 -3.88 -41.21 14.19
C THR A 75 -3.43 -40.76 15.57
N ASN A 76 -3.20 -39.45 15.75
CA ASN A 76 -2.82 -38.87 17.03
C ASN A 76 -3.59 -37.58 17.31
N LYS A 77 -4.41 -37.59 18.36
CA LYS A 77 -5.24 -36.46 18.77
C LYS A 77 -4.43 -35.26 19.34
N THR A 78 -3.18 -35.48 19.73
CA THR A 78 -2.34 -34.44 20.36
C THR A 78 -1.86 -33.38 19.37
N TYR A 79 -1.94 -33.61 18.06
CA TYR A 79 -1.54 -32.63 17.03
C TYR A 79 -2.50 -31.46 16.85
N LEU A 80 -3.62 -31.46 17.53
CA LEU A 80 -4.53 -30.32 17.55
C LEU A 80 -4.11 -29.22 18.53
N MET A 81 -3.04 -29.43 19.26
CA MET A 81 -2.54 -28.46 20.23
C MET A 81 -1.75 -27.32 19.57
N ASN A 82 -1.67 -26.19 20.27
CA ASN A 82 -1.07 -24.94 19.77
C ASN A 82 0.47 -24.96 19.64
N ASN A 83 1.12 -26.04 20.01
CA ASN A 83 2.57 -26.15 20.00
C ASN A 83 3.08 -27.05 18.87
N PRO A 84 4.20 -26.70 18.23
CA PRO A 84 4.88 -27.58 17.28
C PRO A 84 5.23 -28.92 17.93
N GLN A 85 5.14 -30.02 17.17
CA GLN A 85 5.47 -31.35 17.65
C GLN A 85 6.33 -32.10 16.64
N ASP A 86 7.33 -32.83 17.14
CA ASP A 86 8.14 -33.73 16.34
C ASP A 86 7.60 -35.17 16.46
N ILE A 87 7.31 -35.78 15.33
CA ILE A 87 6.90 -37.18 15.21
C ILE A 87 8.07 -37.96 14.63
N THR A 88 8.51 -38.96 15.37
CA THR A 88 9.55 -39.86 14.90
C THR A 88 8.95 -40.96 14.04
N VAL A 89 9.45 -41.14 12.83
CA VAL A 89 9.14 -42.26 11.95
C VAL A 89 10.38 -43.13 11.82
N THR A 90 10.32 -44.33 12.35
CA THR A 90 11.42 -45.28 12.28
C THR A 90 11.08 -46.37 11.29
N VAL A 91 11.98 -46.61 10.34
CA VAL A 91 11.86 -47.71 9.37
C VAL A 91 13.02 -48.64 9.57
N LYS A 92 12.70 -49.91 9.69
CA LYS A 92 13.67 -50.97 9.90
C LYS A 92 13.60 -51.98 8.77
N ASP A 93 14.71 -52.33 8.21
CA ASP A 93 14.87 -53.44 7.28
C ASP A 93 14.99 -54.73 8.09
N VAL A 94 14.06 -55.65 7.91
CA VAL A 94 13.98 -56.90 8.71
C VAL A 94 15.16 -57.84 8.36
N ALA A 95 15.60 -57.88 7.11
CA ALA A 95 16.66 -58.80 6.67
C ALA A 95 18.05 -58.35 7.11
N THR A 96 18.30 -57.03 7.16
CA THR A 96 19.63 -56.45 7.49
C THR A 96 19.73 -55.88 8.87
N ASP A 97 18.61 -55.80 9.59
CA ASP A 97 18.48 -55.14 10.90
C ASP A 97 18.84 -53.63 10.90
N ILE A 98 18.97 -53.05 9.70
CA ILE A 98 19.31 -51.61 9.55
C ILE A 98 18.05 -50.79 9.83
N THR A 99 18.23 -49.78 10.69
CA THR A 99 17.17 -48.86 11.09
C THR A 99 17.50 -47.45 10.65
N LYS A 100 16.49 -46.76 10.08
CA LYS A 100 16.59 -45.33 9.74
C LYS A 100 15.43 -44.56 10.38
N THR A 101 15.76 -43.44 11.00
CA THR A 101 14.81 -42.59 11.68
C THR A 101 14.64 -41.27 10.97
N TYR A 102 13.41 -40.84 10.81
CA TYR A 102 13.01 -39.55 10.23
C TYR A 102 12.20 -38.78 11.26
N ILE A 103 12.33 -37.46 11.24
CA ILE A 103 11.54 -36.56 12.06
C ILE A 103 10.54 -35.84 11.14
N VAL A 104 9.29 -35.83 11.54
CA VAL A 104 8.22 -35.03 10.92
C VAL A 104 7.81 -33.97 11.92
N HIS A 105 8.13 -32.72 11.62
CA HIS A 105 7.78 -31.56 12.40
C HIS A 105 6.38 -31.06 12.00
N VAL A 106 5.44 -31.12 12.93
CA VAL A 106 4.06 -30.69 12.70
C VAL A 106 3.82 -29.37 13.39
N THR A 107 3.39 -28.36 12.63
CA THR A 107 3.06 -27.03 13.15
C THR A 107 1.60 -26.69 12.82
N ARG A 108 0.97 -25.88 13.67
CA ARG A 108 -0.30 -25.26 13.32
C ARG A 108 0.00 -23.88 12.68
N MET A 109 -0.40 -23.72 11.43
CA MET A 109 -0.24 -22.47 10.69
C MET A 109 -1.13 -21.38 11.27
N SER A 110 -0.70 -20.12 11.13
CA SER A 110 -1.50 -18.96 11.51
C SER A 110 -2.65 -18.73 10.53
N GLY A 111 -3.84 -18.44 11.06
CA GLY A 111 -4.99 -17.95 10.29
C GLY A 111 -5.08 -16.42 10.25
N ASP A 112 -4.09 -15.75 10.82
CA ASP A 112 -4.05 -14.29 10.89
C ASP A 112 -3.65 -13.68 9.54
N ALA A 113 -4.52 -12.82 9.01
CA ALA A 113 -4.33 -12.09 7.77
C ALA A 113 -4.32 -10.57 8.01
N ASP A 114 -3.92 -10.11 9.21
CA ASP A 114 -3.87 -8.70 9.52
C ASP A 114 -2.62 -8.02 8.92
N LEU A 115 -2.79 -6.78 8.44
CA LEU A 115 -1.68 -5.84 8.44
C LEU A 115 -1.37 -5.46 9.90
N ILE A 116 -0.09 -5.30 10.21
CA ILE A 116 0.37 -4.82 11.51
C ILE A 116 1.05 -3.45 11.41
N GLU A 117 1.50 -3.08 10.21
CA GLU A 117 2.05 -1.75 9.91
C GLU A 117 1.66 -1.33 8.49
N LEU A 118 1.28 -0.06 8.34
CA LEU A 118 1.10 0.63 7.08
C LEU A 118 1.54 2.08 7.28
N GLU A 119 2.80 2.36 6.96
CA GLU A 119 3.43 3.64 7.22
C GLU A 119 3.73 4.39 5.91
N PRO A 120 3.04 5.49 5.62
CA PRO A 120 3.45 6.38 4.53
C PRO A 120 4.71 7.15 4.93
N GLU A 121 5.46 7.63 3.93
CA GLU A 121 6.64 8.46 4.10
C GLU A 121 6.37 9.72 4.95
N SER A 122 7.43 10.23 5.58
CA SER A 122 7.33 11.43 6.43
C SER A 122 6.74 12.62 5.67
N GLY A 123 5.77 13.29 6.28
CA GLY A 123 5.06 14.42 5.70
C GLY A 123 3.77 14.05 4.94
N VAL A 124 3.55 12.78 4.64
CA VAL A 124 2.29 12.29 4.06
C VAL A 124 1.35 11.86 5.18
N VAL A 125 0.16 12.44 5.21
CA VAL A 125 -0.84 12.18 6.25
C VAL A 125 -1.91 11.21 5.71
N MET A 126 -1.99 10.04 6.33
CA MET A 126 -3.03 9.05 6.06
C MET A 126 -4.16 9.17 7.09
N LYS A 127 -5.40 9.09 6.63
CA LYS A 127 -6.61 9.19 7.46
C LYS A 127 -7.53 7.98 7.23
N PRO A 128 -8.05 7.37 8.30
CA PRO A 128 -7.59 7.57 9.69
C PRO A 128 -6.14 7.10 9.87
N THR A 129 -5.56 7.32 11.04
CA THR A 129 -4.28 6.71 11.42
C THR A 129 -4.41 5.19 11.34
N PHE A 130 -3.34 4.49 10.99
CA PHE A 130 -3.39 3.04 10.80
C PHE A 130 -3.93 2.31 12.03
N ASP A 131 -4.92 1.46 11.80
CA ASP A 131 -5.47 0.48 12.72
C ASP A 131 -5.77 -0.80 11.92
N LYS A 132 -5.33 -1.96 12.40
CA LYS A 132 -5.49 -3.26 11.70
C LYS A 132 -6.95 -3.64 11.41
N ASP A 133 -7.90 -3.08 12.18
CA ASP A 133 -9.33 -3.34 12.04
C ASP A 133 -10.03 -2.34 11.12
N VAL A 134 -9.30 -1.30 10.66
CA VAL A 134 -9.74 -0.34 9.65
C VAL A 134 -9.21 -0.76 8.29
N HIS A 135 -10.08 -0.83 7.30
CA HIS A 135 -9.74 -1.38 5.99
C HIS A 135 -9.71 -0.32 4.88
N ASN A 136 -10.08 0.92 5.16
CA ASN A 136 -10.11 1.99 4.17
C ASN A 136 -9.41 3.23 4.72
N TYR A 137 -8.49 3.76 3.93
CA TYR A 137 -7.66 4.92 4.25
C TYR A 137 -7.67 5.92 3.10
N GLU A 138 -7.44 7.17 3.43
CA GLU A 138 -7.34 8.27 2.47
C GLU A 138 -6.06 9.07 2.69
N ILE A 139 -5.46 9.51 1.60
CA ILE A 139 -4.28 10.40 1.57
C ILE A 139 -4.58 11.50 0.55
N ASP A 140 -4.53 12.75 1.00
CA ASP A 140 -4.60 13.90 0.10
C ASP A 140 -3.18 14.40 -0.21
N VAL A 141 -2.88 14.57 -1.49
CA VAL A 141 -1.59 15.11 -1.94
C VAL A 141 -1.79 16.25 -2.93
N ASP A 142 -0.84 17.16 -2.95
CA ASP A 142 -0.89 18.31 -3.84
C ASP A 142 -0.65 17.91 -5.31
N THR A 143 -1.03 18.82 -6.20
CA THR A 143 -0.96 18.62 -7.65
C THR A 143 0.44 18.31 -8.18
N ALA A 144 1.50 18.79 -7.48
CA ALA A 144 2.89 18.52 -7.85
C ALA A 144 3.37 17.11 -7.47
N VAL A 145 2.65 16.40 -6.58
CA VAL A 145 3.05 15.08 -6.09
C VAL A 145 2.69 14.01 -7.12
N THR A 146 3.67 13.32 -7.66
CA THR A 146 3.48 12.26 -8.68
C THR A 146 3.70 10.86 -8.16
N LYS A 147 4.15 10.71 -6.92
CA LYS A 147 4.35 9.42 -6.24
C LYS A 147 4.13 9.57 -4.74
N VAL A 148 3.78 8.48 -4.09
CA VAL A 148 3.74 8.33 -2.63
C VAL A 148 4.51 7.06 -2.26
N THR A 149 5.38 7.16 -1.28
CA THR A 149 6.12 6.02 -0.73
C THR A 149 5.44 5.55 0.56
N PHE A 150 5.29 4.27 0.70
CA PHE A 150 4.99 3.62 1.97
C PHE A 150 6.31 3.05 2.49
N ASP A 151 6.80 3.57 3.61
CA ASP A 151 8.10 3.18 4.17
C ASP A 151 8.05 1.76 4.69
N LYS A 152 6.88 1.34 5.19
CA LYS A 152 6.63 -0.03 5.62
C LYS A 152 5.22 -0.49 5.30
N ILE A 153 5.12 -1.72 4.79
CA ILE A 153 3.88 -2.50 4.70
C ILE A 153 4.18 -3.87 5.31
N THR A 154 3.70 -4.08 6.52
CA THR A 154 4.00 -5.30 7.28
C THR A 154 2.73 -6.06 7.62
N ALA A 155 2.69 -7.34 7.36
CA ALA A 155 1.60 -8.24 7.75
C ALA A 155 2.00 -9.12 8.93
N SER A 156 1.02 -9.77 9.53
CA SER A 156 1.20 -10.80 10.56
C SER A 156 2.15 -11.90 10.09
N ASN A 157 2.78 -12.59 11.05
CA ASN A 157 3.82 -13.60 10.77
C ASN A 157 3.39 -14.62 9.73
N ASN A 158 4.25 -14.84 8.73
CA ASN A 158 4.10 -15.78 7.62
C ASN A 158 2.91 -15.50 6.68
N ALA A 159 2.14 -14.43 6.89
CA ALA A 159 1.14 -13.99 5.93
C ALA A 159 1.80 -13.44 4.67
N THR A 160 1.14 -13.58 3.54
CA THR A 160 1.62 -13.07 2.25
C THR A 160 0.89 -11.80 1.86
N ILE A 161 1.60 -10.86 1.21
CA ILE A 161 1.04 -9.58 0.77
C ILE A 161 1.07 -9.50 -0.75
N LYS A 162 -0.06 -9.07 -1.34
CA LYS A 162 -0.15 -8.67 -2.74
C LYS A 162 -0.62 -7.23 -2.84
N LEU A 163 0.03 -6.46 -3.69
CA LEU A 163 -0.29 -5.07 -3.97
C LEU A 163 -0.90 -4.94 -5.36
N MET A 164 -1.97 -4.17 -5.45
CA MET A 164 -2.67 -3.84 -6.69
C MET A 164 -2.87 -2.34 -6.74
N THR A 165 -2.38 -1.70 -7.79
CA THR A 165 -2.53 -0.25 -7.99
C THR A 165 -3.42 0.04 -9.18
N SER A 166 -4.25 1.07 -9.04
CA SER A 166 -5.14 1.56 -10.09
C SER A 166 -5.17 3.08 -10.08
N THR A 167 -5.09 3.67 -11.26
CA THR A 167 -5.20 5.12 -11.51
C THR A 167 -6.22 5.35 -12.62
N SER A 168 -6.50 6.60 -12.99
CA SER A 168 -7.34 6.91 -14.16
C SER A 168 -6.76 6.35 -15.47
N ASN A 169 -5.46 6.07 -15.52
CA ASN A 169 -4.77 5.45 -16.67
C ASN A 169 -4.85 3.92 -16.69
N GLY A 170 -5.54 3.31 -15.72
CA GLY A 170 -5.73 1.87 -15.61
C GLY A 170 -5.02 1.23 -14.42
N SER A 171 -5.08 -0.10 -14.35
CA SER A 171 -4.48 -0.90 -13.29
C SER A 171 -3.14 -1.46 -13.72
N LYS A 172 -2.19 -1.55 -12.79
CA LYS A 172 -0.91 -2.24 -12.99
C LYS A 172 -1.00 -3.72 -12.61
N PRO A 173 -0.06 -4.57 -13.07
CA PRO A 173 0.02 -5.96 -12.64
C PRO A 173 0.12 -6.10 -11.12
N VAL A 174 -0.41 -7.22 -10.61
CA VAL A 174 -0.30 -7.57 -9.19
C VAL A 174 1.17 -7.79 -8.80
N ILE A 175 1.58 -7.21 -7.67
CA ILE A 175 2.93 -7.29 -7.14
C ILE A 175 2.90 -8.15 -5.87
N ASN A 176 3.73 -9.20 -5.81
CA ASN A 176 4.01 -9.89 -4.56
C ASN A 176 4.96 -9.01 -3.73
N HIS A 177 4.53 -8.65 -2.52
CA HIS A 177 5.28 -7.76 -1.65
C HIS A 177 5.89 -8.52 -0.48
N THR A 178 7.13 -8.19 -0.15
CA THR A 178 7.79 -8.74 1.03
C THR A 178 7.39 -7.92 2.25
N SER A 179 6.82 -8.58 3.27
CA SER A 179 6.41 -7.95 4.53
C SER A 179 7.57 -7.20 5.17
N GLY A 180 7.31 -5.97 5.63
CA GLY A 180 8.30 -5.09 6.25
C GLY A 180 9.10 -4.21 5.28
N ASN A 181 8.98 -4.42 3.97
CA ASN A 181 9.65 -3.59 2.97
C ASN A 181 8.85 -2.33 2.62
N SER A 182 9.54 -1.37 1.99
CA SER A 182 8.92 -0.18 1.42
C SER A 182 8.26 -0.47 0.07
N PHE A 183 7.29 0.37 -0.29
CA PHE A 183 6.62 0.33 -1.59
C PHE A 183 6.42 1.75 -2.13
N VAL A 184 6.73 1.98 -3.41
CA VAL A 184 6.50 3.25 -4.09
C VAL A 184 5.32 3.11 -5.05
N PHE A 185 4.26 3.88 -4.79
CA PHE A 185 3.17 4.06 -5.74
C PHE A 185 3.49 5.27 -6.61
N ASP A 186 4.02 5.02 -7.80
CA ASP A 186 4.43 6.03 -8.78
C ASP A 186 3.35 6.30 -9.84
N ASN A 187 3.56 7.35 -10.65
CA ASN A 187 2.68 7.76 -11.74
C ASN A 187 1.25 8.04 -11.29
N LEU A 188 1.10 8.72 -10.16
CA LEU A 188 -0.20 9.17 -9.68
C LEU A 188 -0.84 10.12 -10.71
N THR A 189 -2.09 9.84 -11.06
CA THR A 189 -2.91 10.72 -11.89
C THR A 189 -3.67 11.71 -11.01
N VAL A 190 -4.12 12.81 -11.59
CA VAL A 190 -5.04 13.73 -10.93
C VAL A 190 -6.32 13.00 -10.53
N GLY A 191 -6.85 13.31 -9.35
CA GLY A 191 -7.97 12.60 -8.75
C GLY A 191 -7.55 11.35 -7.99
N ASN A 192 -8.44 10.37 -7.89
CA ASN A 192 -8.26 9.20 -7.06
C ASN A 192 -7.33 8.16 -7.68
N ASN A 193 -6.35 7.74 -6.90
CA ASN A 193 -5.44 6.64 -7.18
C ASN A 193 -5.60 5.61 -6.07
N ILE A 194 -5.74 4.34 -6.39
CA ILE A 194 -6.10 3.31 -5.43
C ILE A 194 -4.97 2.31 -5.28
N LEU A 195 -4.52 2.10 -4.05
CA LEU A 195 -3.68 0.99 -3.64
C LEU A 195 -4.53 0.00 -2.84
N LYS A 196 -4.67 -1.22 -3.35
CA LYS A 196 -5.23 -2.35 -2.60
C LYS A 196 -4.12 -3.25 -2.11
N ILE A 197 -4.18 -3.59 -0.83
CA ILE A 197 -3.25 -4.47 -0.15
C ILE A 197 -4.02 -5.70 0.29
N GLU A 198 -3.80 -6.81 -0.42
CA GLU A 198 -4.39 -8.10 -0.08
C GLU A 198 -3.43 -8.89 0.79
N VAL A 199 -3.87 -9.23 2.00
CA VAL A 199 -3.12 -10.04 2.95
C VAL A 199 -3.78 -11.40 3.06
N THR A 200 -3.00 -12.46 2.81
CA THR A 200 -3.46 -13.84 2.93
C THR A 200 -2.69 -14.53 4.06
N SER A 201 -3.41 -15.13 5.00
CA SER A 201 -2.85 -15.87 6.13
C SER A 201 -1.87 -16.98 5.69
N GLU A 202 -1.03 -17.42 6.62
CA GLU A 202 -0.06 -18.50 6.39
C GLU A 202 -0.75 -19.78 5.89
N ASP A 203 -1.90 -20.14 6.46
CA ASP A 203 -2.68 -21.33 6.07
C ASP A 203 -3.52 -21.14 4.80
N ARG A 204 -3.49 -19.94 4.19
CA ARG A 204 -4.19 -19.56 2.96
C ARG A 204 -5.72 -19.64 3.01
N ILE A 205 -6.30 -19.69 4.21
CA ILE A 205 -7.76 -19.78 4.40
C ILE A 205 -8.37 -18.39 4.52
N THR A 206 -7.70 -17.48 5.25
CA THR A 206 -8.20 -16.13 5.49
C THR A 206 -7.51 -15.13 4.57
N THR A 207 -8.29 -14.24 3.99
CA THR A 207 -7.77 -13.11 3.22
C THR A 207 -8.47 -11.83 3.66
N LYS A 208 -7.70 -10.77 3.92
CA LYS A 208 -8.18 -9.42 4.21
C LYS A 208 -7.66 -8.45 3.15
N THR A 209 -8.46 -7.43 2.85
CA THR A 209 -8.07 -6.39 1.89
C THR A 209 -8.13 -5.04 2.57
N TYR A 210 -7.04 -4.28 2.47
CA TYR A 210 -6.94 -2.89 2.88
C TYR A 210 -6.86 -2.01 1.63
N THR A 211 -7.54 -0.87 1.64
CA THR A 211 -7.58 0.05 0.51
C THR A 211 -7.10 1.41 0.94
N VAL A 212 -6.13 1.96 0.22
CA VAL A 212 -5.67 3.34 0.37
C VAL A 212 -6.07 4.11 -0.87
N THR A 213 -6.89 5.14 -0.71
CA THR A 213 -7.25 6.09 -1.77
C THR A 213 -6.34 7.30 -1.66
N ILE A 214 -5.49 7.52 -2.65
CA ILE A 214 -4.61 8.68 -2.74
C ILE A 214 -5.28 9.68 -3.69
N ASN A 215 -5.79 10.77 -3.15
CA ASN A 215 -6.42 11.84 -3.90
C ASN A 215 -5.38 12.90 -4.25
N ARG A 216 -4.94 12.94 -5.51
CA ARG A 216 -4.08 13.98 -6.03
C ARG A 216 -4.93 15.14 -6.52
N LYS A 217 -4.74 16.32 -5.90
CA LYS A 217 -5.52 17.52 -6.21
C LYS A 217 -5.51 17.86 -7.70
N ILE A 218 -6.63 18.35 -8.18
CA ILE A 218 -6.74 18.93 -9.52
C ILE A 218 -5.91 20.21 -9.54
N PRO A 219 -5.11 20.48 -10.60
CA PRO A 219 -4.48 21.78 -10.76
C PRO A 219 -5.51 22.90 -10.69
N ASP A 220 -5.21 23.91 -9.90
CA ASP A 220 -5.99 25.12 -9.95
C ASP A 220 -5.70 25.82 -11.30
N THR A 221 -6.74 26.04 -12.06
CA THR A 221 -6.66 26.71 -13.37
C THR A 221 -7.27 28.09 -13.34
N ASP A 222 -7.63 28.61 -12.14
CA ASP A 222 -8.16 29.96 -12.00
C ASP A 222 -7.04 30.99 -12.23
N ALA A 223 -7.07 31.65 -13.35
CA ALA A 223 -6.17 32.69 -13.77
C ALA A 223 -6.84 34.07 -13.75
N THR A 224 -7.77 34.28 -12.81
CA THR A 224 -8.48 35.54 -12.64
C THR A 224 -7.94 36.33 -11.44
N LEU A 225 -8.30 37.61 -11.39
CA LEU A 225 -8.09 38.46 -10.22
C LEU A 225 -9.38 38.59 -9.41
N ASP A 226 -9.26 38.71 -8.11
CA ASP A 226 -10.35 39.08 -7.20
C ASP A 226 -10.48 40.59 -7.05
N ASP A 227 -9.37 41.33 -7.21
CA ASP A 227 -9.38 42.76 -7.03
C ASP A 227 -8.14 43.43 -7.68
N ILE A 228 -8.32 44.66 -8.12
CA ILE A 228 -7.25 45.57 -8.47
C ILE A 228 -7.46 46.89 -7.71
N ARG A 229 -6.45 47.34 -7.00
CA ARG A 229 -6.47 48.58 -6.20
C ARG A 229 -5.41 49.55 -6.65
N VAL A 230 -5.80 50.80 -6.72
CA VAL A 230 -4.90 51.91 -6.98
C VAL A 230 -4.83 52.77 -5.72
N VAL A 231 -3.60 53.00 -5.24
CA VAL A 231 -3.32 53.78 -4.02
C VAL A 231 -2.32 54.88 -4.32
N ILE A 232 -2.70 56.13 -4.04
CA ILE A 232 -1.82 57.30 -4.21
C ILE A 232 -1.88 58.14 -2.94
N GLY A 233 -0.75 58.39 -2.33
CA GLY A 233 -0.67 59.13 -1.06
C GLY A 233 -1.55 58.56 0.05
N GLY A 234 -1.75 57.23 0.09
CA GLY A 234 -2.57 56.53 1.07
C GLY A 234 -4.08 56.60 0.80
N LYS A 235 -4.52 57.13 -0.33
CA LYS A 235 -5.92 57.20 -0.75
C LYS A 235 -6.18 56.19 -1.89
N TYR A 236 -7.37 55.56 -1.84
CA TYR A 236 -7.86 54.65 -2.90
C TYR A 236 -8.48 55.46 -4.04
N TYR A 237 -8.18 55.07 -5.26
CA TYR A 237 -8.78 55.57 -6.49
C TYR A 237 -9.61 54.52 -7.17
N SER A 238 -10.80 54.91 -7.62
CA SER A 238 -11.72 54.00 -8.27
C SER A 238 -11.29 53.71 -9.71
N LEU A 239 -11.38 52.44 -10.08
CA LEU A 239 -11.22 52.02 -11.47
C LEU A 239 -12.47 52.37 -12.29
N VAL A 240 -12.26 52.59 -13.58
CA VAL A 240 -13.33 52.76 -14.56
C VAL A 240 -13.12 51.75 -15.70
N PRO A 241 -14.06 50.85 -15.97
CA PRO A 241 -15.22 50.58 -15.14
C PRO A 241 -14.81 50.09 -13.72
N MET A 242 -15.80 49.95 -12.83
CA MET A 242 -15.56 49.34 -11.53
C MET A 242 -15.04 47.91 -11.74
N PHE A 243 -14.14 47.43 -10.87
CA PHE A 243 -13.53 46.11 -11.02
C PHE A 243 -14.58 45.01 -11.20
N ASP A 244 -14.41 44.17 -12.23
CA ASP A 244 -15.14 42.97 -12.54
C ASP A 244 -14.14 41.96 -13.13
N ARG A 245 -14.11 40.72 -12.61
CA ARG A 245 -13.13 39.69 -13.02
C ARG A 245 -13.15 39.35 -14.51
N ASP A 246 -14.27 39.61 -15.18
CA ASP A 246 -14.45 39.32 -16.61
C ASP A 246 -14.01 40.49 -17.51
N ILE A 247 -13.64 41.64 -16.91
CA ILE A 247 -13.12 42.80 -17.60
C ILE A 247 -11.61 42.84 -17.48
N THR A 248 -10.90 43.06 -18.59
CA THR A 248 -9.42 43.06 -18.63
C THR A 248 -8.80 44.45 -18.73
N ASP A 249 -9.60 45.46 -19.08
CA ASP A 249 -9.10 46.79 -19.34
C ASP A 249 -9.75 47.83 -18.42
N TYR A 250 -8.91 48.50 -17.63
CA TYR A 250 -9.32 49.51 -16.67
C TYR A 250 -8.49 50.77 -16.83
N TYR A 251 -9.09 51.90 -16.50
CA TYR A 251 -8.36 53.14 -16.30
C TYR A 251 -8.79 53.82 -14.99
N PHE A 252 -7.97 54.71 -14.49
CA PHE A 252 -8.32 55.60 -13.39
C PHE A 252 -7.83 56.99 -13.75
N ILE A 253 -8.49 57.99 -13.21
CA ILE A 253 -8.19 59.40 -13.45
C ILE A 253 -7.69 60.03 -12.14
N VAL A 254 -6.58 60.69 -12.20
CA VAL A 254 -6.00 61.44 -11.09
C VAL A 254 -5.99 62.92 -11.43
N GLU A 255 -6.57 63.71 -10.55
CA GLU A 255 -6.54 65.17 -10.69
C GLU A 255 -5.47 65.72 -9.75
N GLY A 256 -4.64 66.59 -10.26
CA GLY A 256 -3.60 67.31 -9.47
C GLY A 256 -2.27 67.43 -10.21
N GLU A 257 -1.46 68.36 -9.73
CA GLU A 257 -0.07 68.53 -10.19
C GLU A 257 0.87 67.72 -9.27
N ASN A 258 1.95 67.12 -9.85
CA ASN A 258 2.99 66.41 -9.14
C ASN A 258 2.51 65.15 -8.35
N ILE A 259 1.89 64.21 -9.05
CA ILE A 259 1.55 62.92 -8.47
C ILE A 259 2.83 62.08 -8.39
N ASN A 260 3.31 61.91 -7.16
CA ASN A 260 4.39 60.97 -6.85
C ASN A 260 3.85 59.58 -6.76
N ASP A 261 4.63 58.58 -6.50
CA ASP A 261 4.37 57.15 -6.37
C ASP A 261 2.93 56.71 -6.46
N ILE A 262 2.59 56.03 -7.56
CA ILE A 262 1.31 55.36 -7.76
C ILE A 262 1.51 53.87 -7.46
N ASN A 263 0.82 53.36 -6.48
CA ASN A 263 0.86 51.93 -6.15
C ASN A 263 -0.37 51.21 -6.72
N ILE A 264 -0.16 50.19 -7.53
CA ILE A 264 -1.23 49.33 -8.08
C ILE A 264 -1.03 47.92 -7.54
N GLU A 265 -2.06 47.41 -6.91
CA GLU A 265 -2.08 46.07 -6.29
C GLU A 265 -3.09 45.20 -7.00
N ALA A 266 -2.72 43.97 -7.37
CA ALA A 266 -3.58 42.96 -7.94
C ALA A 266 -3.70 41.78 -6.98
N THR A 267 -4.90 41.37 -6.68
CA THR A 267 -5.17 40.23 -5.82
C THR A 267 -5.64 39.06 -6.68
N PRO A 268 -4.86 37.96 -6.79
CA PRO A 268 -5.30 36.79 -7.52
C PRO A 268 -6.43 36.06 -6.81
N SER A 269 -7.36 35.47 -7.55
CA SER A 269 -8.48 34.66 -7.03
C SER A 269 -7.97 33.37 -6.38
N SER A 270 -6.86 32.83 -6.86
CA SER A 270 -6.21 31.66 -6.29
C SER A 270 -4.86 32.00 -5.66
N ALA A 271 -4.63 31.50 -4.44
CA ALA A 271 -3.34 31.60 -3.78
C ALA A 271 -2.22 30.80 -4.51
N ALA A 272 -2.59 29.91 -5.43
CA ALA A 272 -1.66 29.11 -6.24
C ALA A 272 -1.26 29.85 -7.54
N SER A 273 -1.92 30.94 -7.89
CA SER A 273 -1.62 31.69 -9.11
C SER A 273 -0.35 32.52 -8.98
N ASP A 274 0.51 32.41 -9.97
CA ASP A 274 1.68 33.30 -10.15
C ASP A 274 1.22 34.60 -10.84
N VAL A 275 1.41 35.73 -10.20
CA VAL A 275 1.10 37.03 -10.80
C VAL A 275 2.39 37.69 -11.26
N ALA A 276 2.37 38.26 -12.45
CA ALA A 276 3.46 39.06 -13.00
C ALA A 276 2.89 40.32 -13.68
N TYR A 277 3.69 41.37 -13.74
CA TYR A 277 3.30 42.63 -14.40
C TYR A 277 4.34 43.14 -15.38
N LYS A 278 3.90 44.00 -16.27
CA LYS A 278 4.74 44.83 -17.18
C LYS A 278 4.27 46.25 -17.11
N ILE A 279 5.21 47.17 -17.25
CA ILE A 279 4.96 48.63 -17.39
C ILE A 279 5.31 49.02 -18.82
N ASP A 280 4.37 49.66 -19.53
CA ASP A 280 4.52 50.13 -20.91
C ASP A 280 5.13 49.10 -21.88
N GLY A 281 4.69 47.84 -21.75
CA GLY A 281 5.17 46.72 -22.55
C GLY A 281 6.63 46.29 -22.27
N GLY A 282 7.23 46.77 -21.18
CA GLY A 282 8.60 46.46 -20.77
C GLY A 282 8.84 45.05 -20.30
N SER A 283 9.88 44.83 -19.51
CA SER A 283 10.22 43.51 -18.98
C SER A 283 9.19 43.00 -17.98
N THR A 284 8.94 41.69 -18.00
CA THR A 284 8.05 41.01 -17.03
C THR A 284 8.70 40.96 -15.65
N THR A 285 7.98 41.39 -14.64
CA THR A 285 8.39 41.32 -13.23
C THR A 285 7.38 40.50 -12.46
N LYS A 286 7.82 39.52 -11.65
CA LYS A 286 6.95 38.76 -10.75
C LYS A 286 6.51 39.62 -9.57
N GLY A 287 5.23 39.61 -9.26
CA GLY A 287 4.66 40.29 -8.11
C GLY A 287 3.21 40.69 -8.30
N THR A 288 2.53 40.88 -7.20
CA THR A 288 1.14 41.34 -7.13
C THR A 288 1.01 42.84 -6.94
N SER A 289 2.11 43.57 -6.85
CA SER A 289 2.12 45.01 -6.60
C SER A 289 3.21 45.68 -7.44
N VAL A 290 2.89 46.83 -7.96
CA VAL A 290 3.83 47.70 -8.71
C VAL A 290 3.72 49.10 -8.22
N THR A 291 4.86 49.79 -8.07
CA THR A 291 4.92 51.20 -7.78
C THR A 291 5.51 51.94 -8.98
N ILE A 292 4.70 52.80 -9.57
CA ILE A 292 5.16 53.73 -10.62
C ILE A 292 5.77 54.95 -9.88
N LYS A 293 7.09 55.08 -9.96
CA LYS A 293 7.82 56.19 -9.35
C LYS A 293 7.84 57.40 -10.28
N ASP A 294 7.95 58.57 -9.68
CA ASP A 294 7.98 59.89 -10.37
C ASP A 294 6.69 60.24 -11.12
N GLY A 295 5.62 59.49 -10.84
CA GLY A 295 4.26 59.85 -11.16
C GLY A 295 3.95 60.00 -12.65
N LEU A 296 2.73 60.48 -12.88
CA LEU A 296 2.26 60.88 -14.21
C LEU A 296 2.53 62.34 -14.41
N THR A 297 3.13 62.71 -15.55
CA THR A 297 3.21 64.12 -16.00
C THR A 297 1.90 64.51 -16.67
N GLU A 298 1.61 65.81 -16.74
CA GLU A 298 0.40 66.30 -17.38
C GLU A 298 0.21 65.72 -18.79
N LYS A 299 -0.95 65.06 -19.01
CA LYS A 299 -1.33 64.42 -20.26
C LYS A 299 -0.51 63.15 -20.65
N SER A 300 0.27 62.57 -19.73
CA SER A 300 0.90 61.25 -19.97
C SER A 300 -0.02 60.12 -19.58
N THR A 301 0.18 58.97 -20.20
CA THR A 301 -0.45 57.69 -19.84
C THR A 301 0.62 56.64 -19.61
N THR A 302 0.41 55.81 -18.62
CA THR A 302 1.25 54.63 -18.35
C THR A 302 0.37 53.41 -18.30
N GLU A 303 0.73 52.35 -19.01
CA GLU A 303 0.05 51.10 -19.04
C GLU A 303 0.70 50.12 -18.03
N VAL A 304 -0.09 49.47 -17.19
CA VAL A 304 0.34 48.36 -16.36
C VAL A 304 -0.48 47.15 -16.71
N ALA A 305 0.17 46.10 -17.22
CA ALA A 305 -0.46 44.85 -17.56
C ALA A 305 -0.11 43.77 -16.53
N PHE A 306 -1.08 43.21 -15.86
CA PHE A 306 -0.94 42.02 -14.99
C PHE A 306 -1.26 40.73 -15.77
N ASN A 307 -0.43 39.71 -15.57
CA ASN A 307 -0.68 38.36 -16.03
C ASN A 307 -0.78 37.45 -14.80
N VAL A 308 -1.82 36.64 -14.78
CA VAL A 308 -2.14 35.72 -13.70
C VAL A 308 -2.02 34.27 -14.18
#